data_e081c3978bd64a39bd39e85130e6d225
#
_entry.id   e081c3978bd64a39bd39e85130e6d225
#
_cell.length_a   1.000
_cell.length_b   1.000
_cell.length_c   1.000
_cell.angle_alpha   90.00
_cell.angle_beta   90.00
_cell.angle_gamma   90.00
#
_symmetry.space_group_name_H-M   'P 1'
#
loop_
_entity.id
_entity.type
_entity.pdbx_description
1 polymer ?
#
loop_
_entity_poly.entity_id
_entity_poly.type
_entity_poly.pdbx_seq_one_letter_code
_entity_poly.pdbx_strand_id
1 'polypeptide(L)'
;MKKNPFKRILCIVIAAVMLCSVFASTAAAATKCACGHSPVVMISGFGATILSEKQEDGSLKRVFPPDTKEILKLLGVNAPDLVTGIIKLLAQKGTDGIEKPMREIITSIVEPLRMNDDGTSYYDIVPILSGAKNTSLEAFTKNDQLDLVPYTGSEFLDMEVIGDEIGDDHVFNFLYDWRLSHADVAAQLHDYLAEVCALTGHDKVSVYSISQGSLLLGTYMYEYPNDNYIDRAVFDTPLLAGSNLVSDLYTDKPLALNFDTTLDILRAILHTETDFSFVMDIIPADGANNIADYGLKSMVLPSVINIPAFWEMCDPENYEYIKSVRLDSVKNAKLIEKVEKVRNGFMSHISETLYAQQKKGVSVSIKACSGVPLASGTVDNSDGIVNMRYSCGAVCAPFGKTFPADYNQAVKTGKNNISPDRTVDLSTGYMPERTWVVNRHYHGQAEWDPRTYSLLMDLLLTDNIKDAYSHIEYPQFMESLSPTSDVVVLFKSTNSSFLPTLSKHLFSCNSVMVKNLSKKDKIKISSITSENGTLNFALPYPIVLEAGESAEIAFTGKVPATESYDKITVAYKRMTVTGKDATRDFGFTVTRSYSGVTKIDLTPAYIITAIRIAHDIRDILARIDAIFSFINGIK
;
A
#
# COMPACT_ATOMS: atom_id res chain seq x y z
N MET A 1 -60.92 -23.63 41.63
CA MET A 1 -59.73 -22.77 41.76
C MET A 1 -60.03 -21.42 41.10
N LYS A 2 -60.30 -20.38 41.88
CA LYS A 2 -60.55 -19.00 41.33
C LYS A 2 -59.23 -18.41 40.87
N LYS A 3 -59.07 -18.20 39.55
CA LYS A 3 -57.87 -17.55 38.97
C LYS A 3 -57.86 -16.07 39.39
N ASN A 4 -56.87 -15.68 40.15
CA ASN A 4 -56.70 -14.36 40.73
C ASN A 4 -56.49 -13.32 39.62
N PRO A 5 -57.45 -12.41 39.35
CA PRO A 5 -57.36 -11.45 38.24
C PRO A 5 -56.23 -10.42 38.43
N PHE A 6 -55.82 -10.24 39.67
CA PHE A 6 -54.76 -9.29 40.01
C PHE A 6 -53.40 -9.68 39.43
N LYS A 7 -53.08 -11.00 39.42
CA LYS A 7 -51.81 -11.47 38.80
C LYS A 7 -51.81 -11.28 37.28
N ARG A 8 -52.94 -11.37 36.59
CA ARG A 8 -53.01 -11.12 35.16
C ARG A 8 -52.87 -9.64 34.83
N ILE A 9 -53.45 -8.74 35.61
CA ILE A 9 -53.32 -7.31 35.43
C ILE A 9 -51.88 -6.89 35.71
N LEU A 10 -51.23 -7.42 36.75
CA LEU A 10 -49.83 -7.14 37.08
C LEU A 10 -48.86 -7.62 35.97
N CYS A 11 -49.10 -8.79 35.40
CA CYS A 11 -48.27 -9.26 34.25
C CYS A 11 -48.47 -8.41 32.99
N ILE A 12 -49.68 -7.91 32.71
CA ILE A 12 -49.95 -7.01 31.58
C ILE A 12 -49.29 -5.66 31.81
N VAL A 13 -49.33 -5.12 33.03
CA VAL A 13 -48.67 -3.85 33.37
C VAL A 13 -47.15 -3.99 33.30
N ILE A 14 -46.57 -5.10 33.80
CA ILE A 14 -45.14 -5.35 33.69
C ILE A 14 -44.71 -5.53 32.22
N ALA A 15 -45.51 -6.26 31.41
CA ALA A 15 -45.25 -6.41 29.98
C ALA A 15 -45.36 -5.08 29.23
N ALA A 16 -46.32 -4.23 29.58
CA ALA A 16 -46.47 -2.89 29.00
C ALA A 16 -45.32 -1.96 29.43
N VAL A 17 -44.86 -2.03 30.67
CA VAL A 17 -43.69 -1.26 31.15
C VAL A 17 -42.41 -1.76 30.50
N MET A 18 -42.24 -3.06 30.30
CA MET A 18 -41.10 -3.61 29.55
C MET A 18 -41.19 -3.26 28.05
N LEU A 19 -42.34 -3.25 27.43
CA LEU A 19 -42.52 -2.76 26.07
C LEU A 19 -42.24 -1.22 25.99
N CYS A 20 -42.73 -0.44 26.93
CA CYS A 20 -42.43 1.00 26.97
C CYS A 20 -40.95 1.28 27.29
N SER A 21 -40.26 0.44 28.06
CA SER A 21 -38.81 0.59 28.28
C SER A 21 -37.96 0.15 27.05
N VAL A 22 -38.47 -0.75 26.23
CA VAL A 22 -37.84 -1.11 24.95
C VAL A 22 -38.07 -0.04 23.88
N PHE A 23 -39.20 0.71 23.96
CA PHE A 23 -39.44 1.87 23.11
C PHE A 23 -38.95 3.21 23.70
N ALA A 24 -38.51 3.24 24.95
CA ALA A 24 -37.90 4.40 25.59
C ALA A 24 -36.35 4.36 25.59
N SER A 25 -35.71 3.48 24.83
CA SER A 25 -34.50 3.90 24.16
C SER A 25 -34.93 4.98 23.17
N THR A 26 -35.15 6.19 23.68
CA THR A 26 -35.11 7.39 22.88
C THR A 26 -33.82 7.27 22.06
N ALA A 27 -33.97 6.98 20.78
CA ALA A 27 -33.04 7.57 19.84
C ALA A 27 -33.11 9.06 20.18
N ALA A 28 -32.18 9.56 20.99
CA ALA A 28 -31.86 10.96 20.98
C ALA A 28 -31.56 11.19 19.51
N ALA A 29 -32.48 11.84 18.80
CA ALA A 29 -32.21 12.28 17.44
C ALA A 29 -30.91 13.05 17.57
N ALA A 30 -29.85 12.52 16.98
CA ALA A 30 -28.56 13.16 17.04
C ALA A 30 -28.82 14.58 16.57
N THR A 31 -28.46 15.56 17.39
CA THR A 31 -28.63 16.96 17.02
C THR A 31 -27.83 17.13 15.74
N LYS A 32 -28.51 17.60 14.68
CA LYS A 32 -27.89 17.73 13.36
C LYS A 32 -26.63 18.60 13.51
N CYS A 33 -25.49 18.09 13.08
CA CYS A 33 -24.25 18.86 13.15
C CYS A 33 -24.32 20.06 12.21
N ALA A 34 -23.79 21.20 12.63
CA ALA A 34 -23.78 22.46 11.89
C ALA A 34 -22.35 22.87 11.44
N CYS A 35 -21.37 21.96 11.45
CA CYS A 35 -19.97 22.28 11.13
C CYS A 35 -19.77 22.67 9.65
N GLY A 36 -20.67 22.28 8.76
CA GLY A 36 -20.59 22.61 7.34
C GLY A 36 -19.75 21.65 6.50
N HIS A 37 -19.16 20.62 7.10
CA HIS A 37 -18.35 19.60 6.43
C HIS A 37 -18.97 18.22 6.61
N SER A 38 -18.92 17.37 5.57
CA SER A 38 -19.26 15.96 5.72
C SER A 38 -18.12 15.23 6.47
N PRO A 39 -18.43 14.33 7.40
CA PRO A 39 -17.41 13.46 8.00
C PRO A 39 -16.67 12.69 6.91
N VAL A 40 -15.40 12.37 7.16
CA VAL A 40 -14.56 11.61 6.23
C VAL A 40 -14.42 10.18 6.71
N VAL A 41 -14.67 9.23 5.81
CA VAL A 41 -14.39 7.81 6.02
C VAL A 41 -13.28 7.39 5.07
N MET A 42 -12.19 6.87 5.62
CA MET A 42 -11.07 6.35 4.86
C MET A 42 -11.17 4.83 4.73
N ILE A 43 -10.97 4.32 3.52
CA ILE A 43 -10.99 2.87 3.19
C ILE A 43 -9.63 2.49 2.64
N SER A 44 -8.90 1.71 3.41
CA SER A 44 -7.54 1.30 3.08
C SER A 44 -7.46 0.23 2.01
N GLY A 45 -6.26 0.11 1.42
CA GLY A 45 -5.90 -0.93 0.48
C GLY A 45 -5.50 -2.25 1.14
N PHE A 46 -4.93 -3.12 0.30
CA PHE A 46 -4.45 -4.44 0.70
C PHE A 46 -3.43 -4.37 1.84
N GLY A 47 -3.63 -5.21 2.83
CA GLY A 47 -2.67 -5.39 3.93
C GLY A 47 -2.62 -4.27 4.96
N ALA A 48 -3.33 -3.16 4.76
CA ALA A 48 -3.25 -1.99 5.63
C ALA A 48 -3.95 -2.19 6.98
N THR A 49 -5.08 -2.92 7.01
CA THR A 49 -5.74 -3.27 8.27
C THR A 49 -4.97 -4.34 9.01
N ILE A 50 -4.63 -4.09 10.28
CA ILE A 50 -4.06 -5.09 11.17
C ILE A 50 -5.10 -6.17 11.44
N LEU A 51 -4.76 -7.42 11.10
CA LEU A 51 -5.59 -8.58 11.37
C LEU A 51 -5.09 -9.33 12.62
N SER A 52 -6.05 -9.77 13.42
CA SER A 52 -5.79 -10.50 14.65
C SER A 52 -6.65 -11.76 14.74
N GLU A 53 -6.11 -12.81 15.33
CA GLU A 53 -6.82 -14.03 15.66
C GLU A 53 -7.46 -13.90 17.03
N LYS A 54 -8.76 -14.11 17.10
CA LYS A 54 -9.49 -14.13 18.36
C LYS A 54 -9.21 -15.42 19.11
N GLN A 55 -8.68 -15.30 20.32
CA GLN A 55 -8.34 -16.44 21.17
C GLN A 55 -9.55 -16.90 22.00
N GLU A 56 -9.48 -18.11 22.56
CA GLU A 56 -10.55 -18.68 23.39
C GLU A 56 -10.90 -17.82 24.62
N ASP A 57 -9.94 -17.10 25.17
CA ASP A 57 -10.13 -16.17 26.29
C ASP A 57 -10.69 -14.79 25.87
N GLY A 58 -10.92 -14.59 24.57
CA GLY A 58 -11.41 -13.35 24.00
C GLY A 58 -10.32 -12.32 23.70
N SER A 59 -9.06 -12.59 24.01
CA SER A 59 -7.92 -11.73 23.63
C SER A 59 -7.69 -11.79 22.10
N LEU A 60 -7.01 -10.76 21.58
CA LEU A 60 -6.64 -10.67 20.16
C LEU A 60 -5.13 -10.91 20.02
N LYS A 61 -4.75 -11.87 19.21
CA LYS A 61 -3.36 -12.11 18.81
C LYS A 61 -3.14 -11.59 17.41
N ARG A 62 -2.30 -10.57 17.24
CA ARG A 62 -1.93 -10.02 15.94
C ARG A 62 -1.35 -11.11 15.03
N VAL A 63 -1.86 -11.19 13.79
CA VAL A 63 -1.40 -12.18 12.79
C VAL A 63 -0.88 -11.51 11.53
N PHE A 64 -1.37 -10.30 11.18
CA PHE A 64 -0.87 -9.57 10.02
C PHE A 64 -0.96 -8.05 10.23
N PRO A 65 0.06 -7.27 9.85
CA PRO A 65 1.42 -7.76 9.62
C PRO A 65 1.95 -8.44 10.88
N PRO A 66 2.81 -9.47 10.75
CA PRO A 66 3.34 -10.17 11.92
C PRO A 66 4.14 -9.22 12.81
N ASP A 67 4.19 -9.52 14.11
CA ASP A 67 4.99 -8.74 15.06
C ASP A 67 6.48 -8.80 14.64
N THR A 68 7.10 -7.64 14.57
CA THR A 68 8.51 -7.51 14.17
C THR A 68 9.45 -8.35 15.06
N LYS A 69 9.12 -8.50 16.34
CA LYS A 69 9.89 -9.36 17.26
C LYS A 69 9.81 -10.82 16.87
N GLU A 70 8.64 -11.29 16.40
CA GLU A 70 8.49 -12.65 15.91
C GLU A 70 9.27 -12.87 14.62
N ILE A 71 9.23 -11.91 13.68
CA ILE A 71 10.05 -11.96 12.45
C ILE A 71 11.54 -12.02 12.80
N LEU A 72 12.01 -11.15 13.68
CA LEU A 72 13.41 -11.13 14.11
C LEU A 72 13.83 -12.43 14.80
N LYS A 73 12.95 -13.03 15.59
CA LYS A 73 13.18 -14.33 16.22
C LYS A 73 13.30 -15.44 15.17
N LEU A 74 12.39 -15.47 14.19
CA LEU A 74 12.42 -16.44 13.09
C LEU A 74 13.68 -16.28 12.24
N LEU A 75 14.05 -15.05 11.89
CA LEU A 75 15.30 -14.76 11.20
C LEU A 75 16.52 -15.17 12.01
N GLY A 76 16.53 -14.88 13.31
CA GLY A 76 17.65 -15.22 14.21
C GLY A 76 17.85 -16.73 14.35
N VAL A 77 16.78 -17.49 14.51
CA VAL A 77 16.84 -18.97 14.60
C VAL A 77 17.30 -19.59 13.27
N ASN A 78 16.86 -19.05 12.13
CA ASN A 78 17.18 -19.57 10.80
C ASN A 78 18.45 -18.96 10.19
N ALA A 79 19.10 -18.01 10.85
CA ALA A 79 20.22 -17.25 10.30
C ALA A 79 21.41 -18.13 9.82
N PRO A 80 21.87 -19.17 10.54
CA PRO A 80 22.96 -20.01 10.08
C PRO A 80 22.63 -20.75 8.78
N ASP A 81 21.38 -21.22 8.67
CA ASP A 81 20.91 -21.95 7.49
C ASP A 81 20.69 -21.01 6.31
N LEU A 82 20.15 -19.80 6.54
CA LEU A 82 20.02 -18.76 5.52
C LEU A 82 21.38 -18.35 4.97
N VAL A 83 22.36 -18.09 5.82
CA VAL A 83 23.74 -17.74 5.40
C VAL A 83 24.35 -18.88 4.58
N THR A 84 24.23 -20.10 5.07
CA THR A 84 24.74 -21.28 4.36
C THR A 84 24.04 -21.46 3.01
N GLY A 85 22.74 -21.25 2.95
CA GLY A 85 21.94 -21.31 1.72
C GLY A 85 22.34 -20.25 0.71
N ILE A 86 22.54 -19.01 1.15
CA ILE A 86 23.02 -17.89 0.32
C ILE A 86 24.41 -18.22 -0.26
N ILE A 87 25.33 -18.72 0.57
CA ILE A 87 26.68 -19.12 0.10
C ILE A 87 26.58 -20.21 -0.98
N LYS A 88 25.72 -21.23 -0.78
CA LYS A 88 25.51 -22.29 -1.77
C LYS A 88 24.91 -21.76 -3.07
N LEU A 89 23.92 -20.86 -2.96
CA LEU A 89 23.30 -20.21 -4.10
C LEU A 89 24.32 -19.42 -4.93
N LEU A 90 25.15 -18.61 -4.26
CA LEU A 90 26.22 -17.84 -4.90
C LEU A 90 27.30 -18.72 -5.52
N ALA A 91 27.55 -19.90 -4.95
CA ALA A 91 28.44 -20.91 -5.52
C ALA A 91 27.78 -21.73 -6.65
N GLN A 92 26.59 -21.36 -7.13
CA GLN A 92 25.81 -22.07 -8.17
C GLN A 92 25.51 -23.51 -7.83
N LYS A 93 25.41 -23.86 -6.56
CA LYS A 93 25.14 -25.25 -6.08
C LYS A 93 23.65 -25.50 -5.80
N GLY A 94 22.75 -24.67 -6.35
CA GLY A 94 21.31 -24.82 -6.23
C GLY A 94 20.69 -24.12 -5.02
N THR A 95 19.37 -24.17 -4.92
CA THR A 95 18.55 -23.47 -3.90
C THR A 95 18.32 -24.28 -2.62
N ASP A 96 18.72 -25.56 -2.58
CA ASP A 96 18.39 -26.53 -1.54
C ASP A 96 18.72 -26.07 -0.11
N GLY A 97 19.75 -25.22 0.03
CA GLY A 97 20.17 -24.71 1.35
C GLY A 97 19.31 -23.56 1.89
N ILE A 98 18.58 -22.85 1.02
CA ILE A 98 17.78 -21.68 1.40
C ILE A 98 16.28 -22.02 1.52
N GLU A 99 15.84 -23.10 0.87
CA GLU A 99 14.43 -23.48 0.79
C GLU A 99 13.79 -23.74 2.16
N LYS A 100 14.46 -24.52 3.01
CA LYS A 100 13.91 -24.88 4.33
C LYS A 100 13.72 -23.66 5.22
N PRO A 101 14.75 -22.82 5.48
CA PRO A 101 14.58 -21.65 6.34
C PRO A 101 13.62 -20.62 5.74
N MET A 102 13.60 -20.43 4.42
CA MET A 102 12.60 -19.57 3.77
C MET A 102 11.18 -20.10 3.97
N ARG A 103 10.98 -21.41 3.80
CA ARG A 103 9.67 -22.04 4.00
C ARG A 103 9.18 -21.86 5.44
N GLU A 104 10.02 -22.05 6.44
CA GLU A 104 9.64 -21.87 7.85
C GLU A 104 9.22 -20.42 8.15
N ILE A 105 9.98 -19.43 7.64
CA ILE A 105 9.68 -18.01 7.83
C ILE A 105 8.38 -17.64 7.09
N ILE A 106 8.30 -17.95 5.79
CA ILE A 106 7.15 -17.57 4.95
C ILE A 106 5.88 -18.26 5.45
N THR A 107 5.92 -19.54 5.76
CA THR A 107 4.76 -20.28 6.27
C THR A 107 4.26 -19.67 7.58
N SER A 108 5.16 -19.29 8.49
CA SER A 108 4.77 -18.64 9.76
C SER A 108 4.03 -17.32 9.54
N ILE A 109 4.37 -16.58 8.47
CA ILE A 109 3.74 -15.30 8.13
C ILE A 109 2.39 -15.50 7.44
N VAL A 110 2.29 -16.46 6.50
CA VAL A 110 1.12 -16.57 5.62
C VAL A 110 0.08 -17.60 6.07
N GLU A 111 0.46 -18.61 6.88
CA GLU A 111 -0.48 -19.63 7.34
C GLU A 111 -1.68 -19.06 8.13
N PRO A 112 -1.51 -18.03 8.99
CA PRO A 112 -2.65 -17.41 9.66
C PRO A 112 -3.65 -16.74 8.70
N LEU A 113 -3.24 -16.45 7.46
CA LEU A 113 -4.08 -15.82 6.43
C LEU A 113 -4.92 -16.84 5.65
N ARG A 114 -4.76 -18.12 5.93
CA ARG A 114 -5.41 -19.20 5.20
C ARG A 114 -6.92 -19.11 5.23
N MET A 115 -7.52 -19.41 4.06
CA MET A 115 -8.96 -19.51 3.87
C MET A 115 -9.35 -20.95 3.53
N ASN A 116 -10.60 -21.31 3.82
CA ASN A 116 -11.21 -22.57 3.39
C ASN A 116 -11.49 -22.56 1.88
N ASP A 117 -11.79 -23.73 1.34
CA ASP A 117 -12.09 -23.89 -0.08
C ASP A 117 -13.30 -23.10 -0.59
N ASP A 118 -14.17 -22.69 0.32
CA ASP A 118 -15.34 -21.87 0.05
C ASP A 118 -15.10 -20.36 0.24
N GLY A 119 -13.84 -19.96 0.51
CA GLY A 119 -13.47 -18.57 0.73
C GLY A 119 -13.89 -18.01 2.10
N THR A 120 -14.19 -18.86 3.08
CA THR A 120 -14.36 -18.44 4.48
C THR A 120 -13.04 -18.52 5.23
N SER A 121 -12.87 -17.74 6.29
CA SER A 121 -11.64 -17.76 7.08
C SER A 121 -11.45 -19.11 7.78
N TYR A 122 -10.21 -19.64 7.74
CA TYR A 122 -9.88 -20.89 8.41
C TYR A 122 -9.73 -20.68 9.93
N TYR A 123 -9.15 -19.57 10.32
CA TYR A 123 -8.99 -19.12 11.70
C TYR A 123 -10.02 -18.04 12.03
N ASP A 124 -10.31 -17.79 13.31
CA ASP A 124 -11.20 -16.71 13.74
C ASP A 124 -10.47 -15.34 13.67
N ILE A 125 -10.30 -14.86 12.44
CA ILE A 125 -9.57 -13.63 12.15
C ILE A 125 -10.54 -12.46 12.09
N VAL A 126 -10.16 -11.38 12.77
CA VAL A 126 -10.89 -10.12 12.82
C VAL A 126 -9.94 -8.92 12.66
N PRO A 127 -10.42 -7.76 12.21
CA PRO A 127 -9.67 -6.51 12.35
C PRO A 127 -9.35 -6.24 13.82
N ILE A 128 -8.19 -5.63 14.09
CA ILE A 128 -7.74 -5.30 15.47
C ILE A 128 -8.74 -4.39 16.18
N LEU A 129 -9.43 -3.53 15.45
CA LEU A 129 -10.49 -2.65 15.91
C LEU A 129 -11.65 -2.68 14.90
N SER A 130 -12.87 -2.41 15.35
CA SER A 130 -14.06 -2.37 14.50
C SER A 130 -15.13 -1.45 15.08
N GLY A 131 -16.07 -1.02 14.22
CA GLY A 131 -17.16 -0.09 14.54
C GLY A 131 -16.71 1.36 14.58
N ALA A 132 -17.54 2.27 14.08
CA ALA A 132 -17.19 3.68 13.89
C ALA A 132 -16.79 4.38 15.20
N LYS A 133 -17.42 4.02 16.32
CA LYS A 133 -17.09 4.58 17.63
C LYS A 133 -15.64 4.31 18.06
N ASN A 134 -15.03 3.22 17.61
CA ASN A 134 -13.67 2.82 18.01
C ASN A 134 -12.63 3.17 16.93
N THR A 135 -13.06 3.65 15.77
CA THR A 135 -12.20 3.89 14.61
C THR A 135 -12.26 5.32 14.09
N SER A 136 -12.70 6.28 14.93
CA SER A 136 -12.50 7.71 14.70
C SER A 136 -11.08 8.13 15.10
N LEU A 137 -10.55 9.18 14.50
CA LEU A 137 -9.26 9.77 14.88
C LEU A 137 -9.25 10.18 16.36
N GLU A 138 -10.36 10.75 16.83
CA GLU A 138 -10.53 11.08 18.25
C GLU A 138 -10.40 9.84 19.16
N ALA A 139 -10.97 8.68 18.76
CA ALA A 139 -10.87 7.46 19.54
C ALA A 139 -9.44 6.90 19.53
N PHE A 140 -8.75 6.94 18.39
CA PHE A 140 -7.35 6.51 18.29
C PHE A 140 -6.44 7.35 19.18
N THR A 141 -6.59 8.67 19.14
CA THR A 141 -5.82 9.61 19.97
C THR A 141 -6.10 9.41 21.46
N LYS A 142 -7.38 9.30 21.86
CA LYS A 142 -7.76 9.11 23.27
C LYS A 142 -7.26 7.78 23.86
N ASN A 143 -7.13 6.75 23.05
CA ASN A 143 -6.75 5.41 23.51
C ASN A 143 -5.28 5.08 23.23
N ASP A 144 -4.48 6.02 22.74
CA ASP A 144 -3.07 5.80 22.35
C ASP A 144 -2.93 4.64 21.33
N GLN A 145 -3.75 4.69 20.27
CA GLN A 145 -3.90 3.63 19.27
C GLN A 145 -3.55 4.10 17.84
N LEU A 146 -2.90 5.26 17.70
CA LEU A 146 -2.51 5.80 16.39
C LEU A 146 -1.57 4.88 15.62
N ASP A 147 -0.75 4.09 16.32
CA ASP A 147 0.13 3.08 15.74
C ASP A 147 -0.60 1.88 15.12
N LEU A 148 -1.90 1.73 15.42
CA LEU A 148 -2.75 0.70 14.82
C LEU A 148 -3.42 1.15 13.52
N VAL A 149 -3.23 2.40 13.12
CA VAL A 149 -3.91 2.99 11.97
C VAL A 149 -2.95 3.15 10.81
N PRO A 150 -3.31 2.68 9.60
CA PRO A 150 -2.41 2.72 8.45
C PRO A 150 -2.14 4.12 7.89
N TYR A 151 -2.86 5.15 8.31
CA TYR A 151 -2.84 6.49 7.69
C TYR A 151 -2.36 7.60 8.63
N THR A 152 -1.66 7.28 9.68
CA THR A 152 -1.00 8.29 10.53
C THR A 152 0.48 8.36 10.17
N GLY A 153 0.94 9.53 9.71
CA GLY A 153 2.32 9.74 9.28
C GLY A 153 2.75 8.83 8.12
N SER A 154 1.83 8.49 7.23
CA SER A 154 2.03 7.54 6.15
C SER A 154 2.24 8.23 4.78
N GLU A 155 2.57 7.44 3.77
CA GLU A 155 2.71 7.88 2.37
C GLU A 155 1.35 8.22 1.70
N PHE A 156 0.24 8.13 2.45
CA PHE A 156 -1.12 8.37 2.01
C PHE A 156 -1.68 9.69 2.54
N LEU A 157 -2.93 9.98 2.24
CA LEU A 157 -3.63 11.12 2.82
C LEU A 157 -3.75 10.92 4.34
N ASP A 158 -3.21 11.86 5.12
CA ASP A 158 -3.07 11.72 6.56
C ASP A 158 -4.37 12.09 7.29
N MET A 159 -4.81 11.21 8.19
CA MET A 159 -6.01 11.45 9.01
C MET A 159 -5.86 12.67 9.94
N GLU A 160 -4.66 12.90 10.48
CA GLU A 160 -4.41 14.02 11.40
C GLU A 160 -4.56 15.36 10.67
N VAL A 161 -4.06 15.45 9.42
CA VAL A 161 -4.23 16.64 8.59
C VAL A 161 -5.69 16.89 8.23
N ILE A 162 -6.47 15.84 7.96
CA ILE A 162 -7.91 15.97 7.74
C ILE A 162 -8.60 16.41 9.06
N GLY A 163 -8.21 15.83 10.19
CA GLY A 163 -8.73 16.16 11.50
C GLY A 163 -8.49 17.63 11.88
N ASP A 164 -7.34 18.18 11.54
CA ASP A 164 -7.04 19.62 11.71
C ASP A 164 -8.02 20.52 10.96
N GLU A 165 -8.55 20.06 9.80
CA GLU A 165 -9.49 20.83 8.99
C GLU A 165 -10.96 20.68 9.41
N ILE A 166 -11.39 19.48 9.83
CA ILE A 166 -12.81 19.19 10.07
C ILE A 166 -13.14 18.68 11.48
N GLY A 167 -12.13 18.45 12.33
CA GLY A 167 -12.23 17.87 13.67
C GLY A 167 -12.00 16.37 13.71
N ASP A 168 -11.28 15.91 14.74
CA ASP A 168 -10.89 14.51 14.93
C ASP A 168 -12.09 13.56 15.09
N ASP A 169 -13.21 14.06 15.61
CA ASP A 169 -14.47 13.32 15.76
C ASP A 169 -15.25 13.16 14.46
N HIS A 170 -14.76 13.76 13.36
CA HIS A 170 -15.32 13.69 12.01
C HIS A 170 -14.44 12.90 11.04
N VAL A 171 -13.32 12.31 11.47
CA VAL A 171 -12.44 11.50 10.64
C VAL A 171 -12.44 10.05 11.13
N PHE A 172 -12.73 9.13 10.24
CA PHE A 172 -12.93 7.71 10.54
C PHE A 172 -12.11 6.83 9.60
N ASN A 173 -11.66 5.68 10.09
CA ASN A 173 -11.04 4.66 9.26
C ASN A 173 -11.88 3.38 9.29
N PHE A 174 -12.37 2.94 8.15
CA PHE A 174 -13.05 1.66 8.01
C PHE A 174 -12.02 0.53 7.96
N LEU A 175 -11.81 -0.13 9.10
CA LEU A 175 -10.93 -1.28 9.23
C LEU A 175 -11.71 -2.55 8.93
N TYR A 176 -11.22 -3.36 8.00
CA TYR A 176 -11.91 -4.57 7.52
C TYR A 176 -10.93 -5.71 7.25
N ASP A 177 -11.44 -6.93 7.23
CA ASP A 177 -10.66 -8.08 6.80
C ASP A 177 -10.52 -8.07 5.27
N TRP A 178 -9.37 -7.59 4.80
CA TRP A 178 -9.04 -7.41 3.39
C TRP A 178 -8.94 -8.72 2.58
N ARG A 179 -9.04 -9.89 3.23
CA ARG A 179 -9.06 -11.20 2.59
C ARG A 179 -10.45 -11.58 2.07
N LEU A 180 -11.50 -11.08 2.71
CA LEU A 180 -12.89 -11.42 2.40
C LEU A 180 -13.30 -10.88 1.03
N SER A 181 -14.38 -11.49 0.46
CA SER A 181 -14.99 -10.95 -0.75
C SER A 181 -15.46 -9.51 -0.56
N HIS A 182 -15.18 -8.65 -1.54
CA HIS A 182 -15.61 -7.25 -1.48
C HIS A 182 -17.13 -7.11 -1.37
N ALA A 183 -17.93 -8.07 -1.89
CA ALA A 183 -19.38 -8.07 -1.70
C ALA A 183 -19.78 -8.35 -0.24
N ASP A 184 -19.05 -9.24 0.46
CA ASP A 184 -19.29 -9.52 1.88
C ASP A 184 -18.89 -8.31 2.75
N VAL A 185 -17.78 -7.63 2.40
CA VAL A 185 -17.31 -6.44 3.11
C VAL A 185 -18.15 -5.20 2.78
N ALA A 186 -18.72 -5.11 1.59
CA ALA A 186 -19.62 -4.00 1.21
C ALA A 186 -20.86 -3.92 2.13
N ALA A 187 -21.37 -5.06 2.61
CA ALA A 187 -22.43 -5.08 3.61
C ALA A 187 -21.99 -4.50 4.96
N GLN A 188 -20.75 -4.79 5.39
CA GLN A 188 -20.17 -4.20 6.60
C GLN A 188 -19.93 -2.69 6.45
N LEU A 189 -19.51 -2.25 5.26
CA LEU A 189 -19.33 -0.83 4.95
C LEU A 189 -20.67 -0.09 4.98
N HIS A 190 -21.76 -0.69 4.47
CA HIS A 190 -23.11 -0.12 4.54
C HIS A 190 -23.51 0.20 5.99
N ASP A 191 -23.36 -0.77 6.90
CA ASP A 191 -23.69 -0.60 8.31
C ASP A 191 -22.78 0.43 8.98
N TYR A 192 -21.49 0.45 8.62
CA TYR A 192 -20.51 1.39 9.15
C TYR A 192 -20.80 2.83 8.74
N LEU A 193 -21.16 3.09 7.47
CA LEU A 193 -21.53 4.43 7.02
C LEU A 193 -22.77 4.95 7.74
N ALA A 194 -23.76 4.09 7.97
CA ALA A 194 -24.93 4.43 8.77
C ALA A 194 -24.56 4.78 10.23
N GLU A 195 -23.62 4.02 10.83
CA GLU A 195 -23.11 4.28 12.18
C GLU A 195 -22.38 5.63 12.25
N VAL A 196 -21.49 5.94 11.27
CA VAL A 196 -20.81 7.26 11.21
C VAL A 196 -21.81 8.40 11.11
N CYS A 197 -22.81 8.30 10.22
CA CYS A 197 -23.85 9.31 10.10
C CYS A 197 -24.60 9.50 11.42
N ALA A 198 -24.93 8.43 12.11
CA ALA A 198 -25.63 8.49 13.40
C ALA A 198 -24.75 9.10 14.52
N LEU A 199 -23.47 8.78 14.56
CA LEU A 199 -22.52 9.30 15.57
C LEU A 199 -22.26 10.79 15.40
N THR A 200 -22.10 11.24 14.15
CA THR A 200 -21.72 12.63 13.84
C THR A 200 -22.91 13.57 13.65
N GLY A 201 -24.14 13.03 13.53
CA GLY A 201 -25.33 13.83 13.25
C GLY A 201 -25.38 14.38 11.81
N HIS A 202 -24.67 13.76 10.88
CA HIS A 202 -24.67 14.07 9.46
C HIS A 202 -25.53 13.08 8.67
N ASP A 203 -26.10 13.55 7.56
CA ASP A 203 -26.87 12.67 6.66
C ASP A 203 -25.96 11.92 5.68
N LYS A 204 -24.74 12.42 5.45
CA LYS A 204 -23.79 11.91 4.46
C LYS A 204 -22.35 12.02 4.95
N VAL A 205 -21.47 11.26 4.32
CA VAL A 205 -20.02 11.25 4.53
C VAL A 205 -19.27 11.45 3.21
N SER A 206 -18.07 11.99 3.28
CA SER A 206 -17.09 11.92 2.19
C SER A 206 -16.25 10.66 2.36
N VAL A 207 -16.02 9.91 1.28
CA VAL A 207 -15.24 8.67 1.34
C VAL A 207 -13.96 8.82 0.53
N TYR A 208 -12.82 8.58 1.17
CA TYR A 208 -11.52 8.40 0.51
C TYR A 208 -11.19 6.92 0.46
N SER A 209 -10.92 6.40 -0.71
CA SER A 209 -10.56 5.00 -0.91
C SER A 209 -9.29 4.86 -1.72
N ILE A 210 -8.45 3.90 -1.37
CA ILE A 210 -7.20 3.65 -2.06
C ILE A 210 -7.08 2.18 -2.48
N SER A 211 -6.49 1.94 -3.67
CA SER A 211 -6.10 0.59 -4.10
C SER A 211 -7.28 -0.40 -4.06
N GLN A 212 -7.14 -1.51 -3.33
CA GLN A 212 -8.19 -2.50 -3.06
C GLN A 212 -9.43 -1.88 -2.40
N GLY A 213 -9.25 -0.88 -1.52
CA GLY A 213 -10.37 -0.16 -0.92
C GLY A 213 -11.27 0.55 -1.94
N SER A 214 -10.72 0.90 -3.09
CA SER A 214 -11.49 1.46 -4.21
C SER A 214 -12.37 0.41 -4.89
N LEU A 215 -11.91 -0.83 -5.02
CA LEU A 215 -12.76 -1.94 -5.49
C LEU A 215 -13.91 -2.21 -4.51
N LEU A 216 -13.62 -2.13 -3.20
CA LEU A 216 -14.64 -2.25 -2.16
C LEU A 216 -15.69 -1.13 -2.26
N LEU A 217 -15.26 0.14 -2.34
CA LEU A 217 -16.17 1.28 -2.45
C LEU A 217 -17.04 1.18 -3.72
N GLY A 218 -16.44 0.81 -4.85
CA GLY A 218 -17.18 0.59 -6.09
C GLY A 218 -18.19 -0.55 -5.97
N THR A 219 -17.80 -1.66 -5.34
CA THR A 219 -18.68 -2.80 -5.07
C THR A 219 -19.85 -2.38 -4.17
N TYR A 220 -19.59 -1.60 -3.12
CA TYR A 220 -20.65 -1.04 -2.28
C TYR A 220 -21.62 -0.18 -3.10
N MET A 221 -21.13 0.72 -3.94
CA MET A 221 -21.97 1.58 -4.79
C MET A 221 -22.84 0.77 -5.77
N TYR A 222 -22.35 -0.38 -6.22
CA TYR A 222 -23.09 -1.29 -7.09
C TYR A 222 -24.16 -2.10 -6.34
N GLU A 223 -23.79 -2.69 -5.19
CA GLU A 223 -24.68 -3.54 -4.37
C GLU A 223 -25.76 -2.71 -3.65
N TYR A 224 -25.45 -1.48 -3.28
CA TYR A 224 -26.34 -0.55 -2.56
C TYR A 224 -26.63 0.72 -3.39
N PRO A 225 -27.19 0.57 -4.61
CA PRO A 225 -27.32 1.69 -5.53
C PRO A 225 -28.29 2.78 -5.03
N ASN A 226 -29.18 2.47 -4.09
CA ASN A 226 -30.16 3.41 -3.56
C ASN A 226 -29.76 4.07 -2.25
N ASP A 227 -28.63 3.70 -1.68
CA ASP A 227 -28.11 4.36 -0.48
C ASP A 227 -27.75 5.81 -0.76
N ASN A 228 -27.90 6.64 0.26
CA ASN A 228 -27.65 8.07 0.16
C ASN A 228 -26.65 8.54 1.21
N TYR A 229 -25.79 7.64 1.70
CA TYR A 229 -24.82 7.98 2.73
C TYR A 229 -23.58 8.71 2.20
N ILE A 230 -23.31 8.67 0.89
CA ILE A 230 -22.09 9.25 0.31
C ILE A 230 -22.39 10.62 -0.30
N ASP A 231 -21.58 11.61 0.08
CA ASP A 231 -21.53 12.94 -0.50
C ASP A 231 -20.46 13.04 -1.59
N ARG A 232 -19.24 12.58 -1.24
CA ARG A 232 -18.08 12.55 -2.13
C ARG A 232 -17.43 11.18 -2.10
N ALA A 233 -16.93 10.74 -3.24
CA ALA A 233 -16.18 9.50 -3.39
C ALA A 233 -14.89 9.79 -4.14
N VAL A 234 -13.78 9.71 -3.45
CA VAL A 234 -12.44 9.90 -4.02
C VAL A 234 -11.74 8.55 -4.12
N PHE A 235 -11.47 8.14 -5.35
CA PHE A 235 -10.76 6.91 -5.70
C PHE A 235 -9.30 7.26 -5.99
N ASP A 236 -8.40 6.96 -5.06
CA ASP A 236 -6.97 7.22 -5.19
C ASP A 236 -6.22 5.96 -5.61
N THR A 237 -5.43 6.05 -6.67
CA THR A 237 -4.69 4.92 -7.26
C THR A 237 -5.51 3.62 -7.27
N PRO A 238 -6.74 3.68 -7.84
CA PRO A 238 -7.72 2.63 -7.61
C PRO A 238 -7.40 1.36 -8.39
N LEU A 239 -7.78 0.22 -7.79
CA LEU A 239 -7.79 -1.08 -8.44
C LEU A 239 -9.24 -1.41 -8.80
N LEU A 240 -9.79 -0.86 -9.92
CA LEU A 240 -11.21 -1.02 -10.26
C LEU A 240 -11.49 -2.27 -11.08
N ALA A 241 -10.56 -2.68 -11.94
CA ALA A 241 -10.73 -3.84 -12.82
C ALA A 241 -9.62 -4.90 -12.66
N GLY A 242 -8.87 -4.85 -11.58
CA GLY A 242 -7.83 -5.82 -11.28
C GLY A 242 -6.41 -5.32 -11.55
N SER A 243 -5.44 -6.23 -11.48
CA SER A 243 -4.02 -5.99 -11.73
C SER A 243 -3.34 -7.23 -12.27
N ASN A 244 -2.48 -7.07 -13.28
CA ASN A 244 -1.63 -8.17 -13.76
C ASN A 244 -0.69 -8.67 -12.66
N LEU A 245 -0.20 -7.80 -11.76
CA LEU A 245 0.66 -8.20 -10.65
C LEU A 245 0.03 -9.31 -9.80
N VAL A 246 -1.29 -9.21 -9.54
CA VAL A 246 -2.02 -10.23 -8.78
C VAL A 246 -2.22 -11.50 -9.62
N SER A 247 -2.61 -11.36 -10.88
CA SER A 247 -2.81 -12.52 -11.77
C SER A 247 -1.54 -13.32 -12.00
N ASP A 248 -0.39 -12.65 -12.12
CA ASP A 248 0.90 -13.30 -12.38
C ASP A 248 1.30 -14.26 -11.25
N LEU A 249 0.84 -14.02 -10.02
CA LEU A 249 1.02 -14.97 -8.91
C LEU A 249 0.37 -16.34 -9.20
N TYR A 250 -0.77 -16.33 -9.90
CA TYR A 250 -1.54 -17.53 -10.19
C TYR A 250 -1.18 -18.21 -11.50
N THR A 251 -0.41 -17.57 -12.39
CA THR A 251 -0.02 -18.16 -13.66
C THR A 251 1.09 -19.21 -13.47
N ASP A 252 1.24 -20.12 -14.46
CA ASP A 252 2.37 -21.06 -14.52
C ASP A 252 3.62 -20.43 -15.15
N LYS A 253 3.50 -19.22 -15.69
CA LYS A 253 4.63 -18.50 -16.28
C LYS A 253 5.59 -18.06 -15.16
N PRO A 254 6.91 -18.16 -15.37
CA PRO A 254 7.88 -17.59 -14.43
C PRO A 254 7.60 -16.11 -14.21
N LEU A 255 7.72 -15.65 -12.96
CA LEU A 255 7.64 -14.22 -12.65
C LEU A 255 8.86 -13.50 -13.23
N ALA A 256 8.62 -12.38 -13.89
CA ALA A 256 9.65 -11.52 -14.42
C ALA A 256 9.64 -10.20 -13.67
N LEU A 257 10.02 -10.23 -12.39
CA LEU A 257 9.89 -9.07 -11.51
C LEU A 257 10.77 -7.90 -11.95
N ASN A 258 10.19 -6.72 -11.93
CA ASN A 258 10.96 -5.47 -11.92
C ASN A 258 11.44 -5.26 -10.48
N PHE A 259 12.70 -5.61 -10.20
CA PHE A 259 13.23 -5.60 -8.84
C PHE A 259 13.27 -4.21 -8.23
N ASP A 260 13.55 -3.16 -8.99
CA ASP A 260 13.54 -1.79 -8.47
C ASP A 260 12.17 -1.47 -7.88
N THR A 261 11.11 -1.69 -8.65
CA THR A 261 9.71 -1.48 -8.21
C THR A 261 9.32 -2.45 -7.10
N THR A 262 9.71 -3.72 -7.20
CA THR A 262 9.39 -4.76 -6.19
C THR A 262 10.04 -4.45 -4.85
N LEU A 263 11.29 -4.00 -4.84
CA LEU A 263 11.99 -3.64 -3.60
C LEU A 263 11.38 -2.40 -2.95
N ASP A 264 10.91 -1.43 -3.72
CA ASP A 264 10.21 -0.26 -3.20
C ASP A 264 8.86 -0.66 -2.56
N ILE A 265 8.12 -1.55 -3.20
CA ILE A 265 6.88 -2.13 -2.64
C ILE A 265 7.15 -2.90 -1.35
N LEU A 266 8.21 -3.72 -1.33
CA LEU A 266 8.58 -4.49 -0.12
C LEU A 266 8.96 -3.56 1.04
N ARG A 267 9.66 -2.45 0.76
CA ARG A 267 9.97 -1.44 1.79
C ARG A 267 8.69 -0.84 2.37
N ALA A 268 7.75 -0.48 1.50
CA ALA A 268 6.47 0.10 1.93
C ALA A 268 5.66 -0.92 2.77
N ILE A 269 5.51 -2.17 2.31
CA ILE A 269 4.74 -3.20 3.02
C ILE A 269 5.37 -3.56 4.38
N LEU A 270 6.70 -3.66 4.43
CA LEU A 270 7.40 -4.04 5.65
C LEU A 270 7.66 -2.86 6.60
N HIS A 271 7.25 -1.65 6.21
CA HIS A 271 7.54 -0.41 6.94
C HIS A 271 9.03 -0.32 7.36
N THR A 272 9.92 -0.73 6.45
CA THR A 272 11.36 -0.81 6.72
C THR A 272 12.13 0.21 5.90
N GLU A 273 13.17 0.77 6.49
CA GLU A 273 14.14 1.60 5.78
C GLU A 273 15.30 0.78 5.20
N THR A 274 15.24 -0.54 5.31
CA THR A 274 16.30 -1.41 4.81
C THR A 274 16.41 -1.25 3.29
N ASP A 275 17.60 -0.86 2.85
CA ASP A 275 17.92 -0.88 1.42
C ASP A 275 18.19 -2.31 0.97
N PHE A 276 17.19 -2.90 0.31
CA PHE A 276 17.34 -4.26 -0.25
C PHE A 276 18.09 -4.27 -1.58
N SER A 277 18.54 -3.12 -2.12
CA SER A 277 19.26 -3.07 -3.40
C SER A 277 20.54 -3.89 -3.39
N PHE A 278 21.15 -4.09 -2.21
CA PHE A 278 22.29 -4.99 -2.05
C PHE A 278 22.00 -6.43 -2.49
N VAL A 279 20.73 -6.87 -2.44
CA VAL A 279 20.32 -8.20 -2.91
C VAL A 279 20.65 -8.34 -4.39
N MET A 280 20.45 -7.28 -5.17
CA MET A 280 20.72 -7.26 -6.61
C MET A 280 22.22 -7.22 -6.93
N ASP A 281 23.03 -6.68 -6.03
CA ASP A 281 24.49 -6.71 -6.18
C ASP A 281 25.07 -8.11 -5.97
N ILE A 282 24.33 -8.96 -5.25
CA ILE A 282 24.76 -10.31 -4.88
C ILE A 282 24.17 -11.36 -5.79
N ILE A 283 22.89 -11.26 -6.10
CA ILE A 283 22.13 -12.25 -6.84
C ILE A 283 21.84 -11.69 -8.24
N PRO A 284 22.32 -12.32 -9.31
CA PRO A 284 21.94 -11.93 -10.67
C PRO A 284 20.41 -11.90 -10.83
N ALA A 285 19.89 -10.97 -11.62
CA ALA A 285 18.45 -10.77 -11.80
C ALA A 285 17.67 -12.05 -12.11
N ASP A 286 18.22 -12.93 -12.96
CA ASP A 286 17.62 -14.23 -13.28
C ASP A 286 17.55 -15.16 -12.05
N GLY A 287 18.59 -15.17 -11.23
CA GLY A 287 18.61 -15.93 -9.98
C GLY A 287 17.61 -15.41 -8.96
N ALA A 288 17.51 -14.09 -8.83
CA ALA A 288 16.55 -13.43 -7.94
C ALA A 288 15.10 -13.70 -8.39
N ASN A 289 14.81 -13.66 -9.70
CA ASN A 289 13.50 -14.01 -10.25
C ASN A 289 13.12 -15.46 -9.93
N ASN A 290 14.05 -16.41 -10.11
CA ASN A 290 13.78 -17.82 -9.81
C ASN A 290 13.47 -18.04 -8.32
N ILE A 291 14.17 -17.37 -7.41
CA ILE A 291 13.94 -17.47 -5.98
C ILE A 291 12.59 -16.85 -5.61
N ALA A 292 12.29 -15.67 -6.15
CA ALA A 292 11.02 -14.98 -5.91
C ALA A 292 9.85 -15.80 -6.47
N ASP A 293 9.96 -16.31 -7.68
CA ASP A 293 8.94 -17.17 -8.29
C ASP A 293 8.70 -18.44 -7.46
N TYR A 294 9.77 -19.11 -7.06
CA TYR A 294 9.68 -20.29 -6.21
C TYR A 294 9.04 -19.95 -4.85
N GLY A 295 9.50 -18.89 -4.17
CA GLY A 295 8.97 -18.47 -2.89
C GLY A 295 7.49 -18.12 -2.96
N LEU A 296 7.09 -17.28 -3.91
CA LEU A 296 5.72 -16.85 -4.08
C LEU A 296 4.80 -18.00 -4.49
N LYS A 297 5.18 -18.80 -5.49
CA LYS A 297 4.31 -19.87 -6.02
C LYS A 297 4.31 -21.14 -5.19
N SER A 298 5.43 -21.50 -4.57
CA SER A 298 5.55 -22.77 -3.82
C SER A 298 5.34 -22.63 -2.31
N MET A 299 5.50 -21.41 -1.76
CA MET A 299 5.40 -21.18 -0.31
C MET A 299 4.23 -20.27 0.07
N VAL A 300 3.99 -19.18 -0.68
CA VAL A 300 2.92 -18.22 -0.38
C VAL A 300 1.59 -18.68 -0.96
N LEU A 301 1.55 -18.95 -2.28
CA LEU A 301 0.32 -19.26 -2.99
C LEU A 301 -0.53 -20.38 -2.36
N PRO A 302 0.02 -21.51 -1.87
CA PRO A 302 -0.79 -22.54 -1.24
C PRO A 302 -1.63 -22.07 -0.03
N SER A 303 -1.11 -21.09 0.73
CA SER A 303 -1.83 -20.55 1.90
C SER A 303 -2.84 -19.47 1.51
N VAL A 304 -2.61 -18.74 0.41
CA VAL A 304 -3.46 -17.59 0.01
C VAL A 304 -4.38 -17.91 -1.17
N ILE A 305 -4.30 -19.12 -1.74
CA ILE A 305 -5.02 -19.48 -2.97
C ILE A 305 -6.55 -19.35 -2.86
N ASN A 306 -7.12 -19.53 -1.68
CA ASN A 306 -8.56 -19.47 -1.44
C ASN A 306 -9.02 -18.09 -0.93
N ILE A 307 -8.18 -17.04 -0.98
CA ILE A 307 -8.56 -15.68 -0.59
C ILE A 307 -9.45 -15.07 -1.69
N PRO A 308 -10.75 -14.82 -1.43
CA PRO A 308 -11.67 -14.29 -2.46
C PRO A 308 -11.20 -12.97 -3.05
N ALA A 309 -10.76 -12.03 -2.19
CA ALA A 309 -10.34 -10.71 -2.63
C ALA A 309 -9.19 -10.76 -3.65
N PHE A 310 -8.26 -11.71 -3.54
CA PHE A 310 -7.17 -11.85 -4.51
C PHE A 310 -7.69 -12.25 -5.88
N TRP A 311 -8.66 -13.18 -5.94
CA TRP A 311 -9.29 -13.57 -7.19
C TRP A 311 -10.09 -12.44 -7.84
N GLU A 312 -10.74 -11.62 -7.02
CA GLU A 312 -11.45 -10.43 -7.47
C GLU A 312 -10.48 -9.37 -8.02
N MET A 313 -9.27 -9.28 -7.45
CA MET A 313 -8.22 -8.36 -7.91
C MET A 313 -7.43 -8.87 -9.14
N CYS A 314 -7.66 -10.10 -9.62
CA CYS A 314 -7.05 -10.56 -10.86
C CYS A 314 -7.56 -9.77 -12.07
N ASP A 315 -6.67 -9.48 -13.03
CA ASP A 315 -7.06 -8.81 -14.25
C ASP A 315 -8.06 -9.63 -15.09
N PRO A 316 -8.92 -8.98 -15.89
CA PRO A 316 -9.97 -9.68 -16.63
C PRO A 316 -9.45 -10.58 -17.75
N GLU A 317 -8.27 -10.29 -18.31
CA GLU A 317 -7.73 -11.03 -19.46
C GLU A 317 -7.20 -12.42 -19.06
N ASN A 318 -6.63 -12.53 -17.85
CA ASN A 318 -6.06 -13.79 -17.36
C ASN A 318 -7.03 -14.58 -16.46
N TYR A 319 -8.09 -13.96 -15.92
CA TYR A 319 -8.95 -14.55 -14.89
C TYR A 319 -9.49 -15.93 -15.26
N GLU A 320 -10.11 -16.10 -16.45
CA GLU A 320 -10.71 -17.38 -16.84
C GLU A 320 -9.66 -18.49 -16.97
N TYR A 321 -8.47 -18.16 -17.50
CA TYR A 321 -7.38 -19.12 -17.59
C TYR A 321 -6.90 -19.55 -16.21
N ILE A 322 -6.53 -18.59 -15.35
CA ILE A 322 -6.00 -18.91 -14.01
C ILE A 322 -7.04 -19.64 -13.14
N LYS A 323 -8.32 -19.26 -13.23
CA LYS A 323 -9.44 -19.97 -12.58
C LYS A 323 -9.46 -21.45 -13.00
N SER A 324 -9.37 -21.71 -14.31
CA SER A 324 -9.46 -23.07 -14.86
C SER A 324 -8.30 -23.98 -14.45
N VAL A 325 -7.13 -23.41 -14.18
CA VAL A 325 -5.91 -24.20 -13.82
C VAL A 325 -5.64 -24.25 -12.32
N ARG A 326 -6.24 -23.37 -11.52
CA ARG A 326 -5.98 -23.25 -10.07
C ARG A 326 -7.13 -23.65 -9.17
N LEU A 327 -8.38 -23.56 -9.64
CA LEU A 327 -9.56 -23.87 -8.83
C LEU A 327 -10.27 -25.12 -9.35
N ASP A 328 -10.70 -25.95 -8.42
CA ASP A 328 -11.60 -27.07 -8.71
C ASP A 328 -13.04 -26.55 -8.71
N SER A 329 -13.77 -26.75 -9.81
CA SER A 329 -15.11 -26.23 -10.00
C SER A 329 -16.17 -26.79 -9.02
N VAL A 330 -15.90 -27.90 -8.36
CA VAL A 330 -16.80 -28.49 -7.35
C VAL A 330 -16.34 -28.09 -5.94
N LYS A 331 -15.06 -28.28 -5.65
CA LYS A 331 -14.48 -27.99 -4.33
C LYS A 331 -14.55 -26.49 -4.00
N ASN A 332 -14.23 -25.64 -4.98
CA ASN A 332 -14.19 -24.19 -4.82
C ASN A 332 -15.46 -23.48 -5.34
N ALA A 333 -16.59 -24.22 -5.55
CA ALA A 333 -17.80 -23.67 -6.15
C ALA A 333 -18.30 -22.38 -5.46
N LYS A 334 -18.31 -22.34 -4.13
CA LYS A 334 -18.75 -21.16 -3.36
C LYS A 334 -17.75 -20.00 -3.42
N LEU A 335 -16.45 -20.30 -3.44
CA LEU A 335 -15.42 -19.28 -3.65
C LEU A 335 -15.61 -18.63 -5.03
N ILE A 336 -15.79 -19.44 -6.07
CA ILE A 336 -16.03 -18.96 -7.44
C ILE A 336 -17.30 -18.10 -7.49
N GLU A 337 -18.40 -18.54 -6.86
CA GLU A 337 -19.65 -17.78 -6.79
C GLU A 337 -19.44 -16.38 -6.16
N LYS A 338 -18.74 -16.31 -5.03
CA LYS A 338 -18.41 -15.03 -4.37
C LYS A 338 -17.59 -14.11 -5.27
N VAL A 339 -16.54 -14.63 -5.86
CA VAL A 339 -15.64 -13.88 -6.74
C VAL A 339 -16.40 -13.38 -7.99
N GLU A 340 -17.17 -14.24 -8.63
CA GLU A 340 -17.92 -13.88 -9.83
C GLU A 340 -19.04 -12.88 -9.54
N LYS A 341 -19.60 -12.85 -8.33
CA LYS A 341 -20.55 -11.82 -7.91
C LYS A 341 -19.94 -10.42 -8.06
N VAL A 342 -18.71 -10.19 -7.60
CA VAL A 342 -18.03 -8.90 -7.72
C VAL A 342 -17.61 -8.63 -9.17
N ARG A 343 -17.05 -9.61 -9.85
CA ARG A 343 -16.54 -9.48 -11.22
C ARG A 343 -17.65 -9.22 -12.24
N ASN A 344 -18.75 -10.00 -12.17
CA ASN A 344 -19.92 -9.83 -13.03
C ASN A 344 -20.82 -8.66 -12.59
N GLY A 345 -20.69 -8.24 -11.32
CA GLY A 345 -21.33 -7.06 -10.76
C GLY A 345 -20.56 -5.78 -11.10
N PHE A 346 -19.95 -5.17 -10.09
CA PHE A 346 -19.28 -3.87 -10.22
C PHE A 346 -18.20 -3.84 -11.31
N MET A 347 -17.29 -4.81 -11.35
CA MET A 347 -16.15 -4.76 -12.27
C MET A 347 -16.58 -4.78 -13.76
N SER A 348 -17.73 -5.38 -14.07
CA SER A 348 -18.29 -5.33 -15.43
C SER A 348 -19.17 -4.09 -15.70
N HIS A 349 -19.44 -3.26 -14.68
CA HIS A 349 -20.34 -2.11 -14.74
C HIS A 349 -19.74 -0.85 -14.09
N ILE A 350 -18.40 -0.69 -14.17
CA ILE A 350 -17.68 0.39 -13.47
C ILE A 350 -18.24 1.77 -13.87
N SER A 351 -18.20 2.09 -15.17
CA SER A 351 -18.65 3.41 -15.66
C SER A 351 -20.12 3.65 -15.33
N GLU A 352 -20.99 2.67 -15.58
CA GLU A 352 -22.43 2.77 -15.32
C GLU A 352 -22.70 3.07 -13.85
N THR A 353 -22.00 2.35 -12.95
CA THR A 353 -22.13 2.53 -11.50
C THR A 353 -21.70 3.91 -11.05
N LEU A 354 -20.52 4.34 -11.46
CA LEU A 354 -19.96 5.64 -11.06
C LEU A 354 -20.82 6.80 -11.60
N TYR A 355 -21.25 6.75 -12.86
CA TYR A 355 -22.16 7.76 -13.43
C TYR A 355 -23.55 7.74 -12.79
N ALA A 356 -24.06 6.57 -12.39
CA ALA A 356 -25.33 6.49 -11.67
C ALA A 356 -25.25 7.20 -10.32
N GLN A 357 -24.15 7.05 -9.59
CA GLN A 357 -23.92 7.76 -8.32
C GLN A 357 -23.75 9.27 -8.54
N GLN A 358 -23.01 9.67 -9.57
CA GLN A 358 -22.86 11.09 -9.90
C GLN A 358 -24.21 11.74 -10.25
N LYS A 359 -25.10 11.06 -10.98
CA LYS A 359 -26.46 11.55 -11.27
C LYS A 359 -27.32 11.73 -10.03
N LYS A 360 -27.02 11.03 -8.95
CA LYS A 360 -27.69 11.18 -7.63
C LYS A 360 -27.08 12.26 -6.77
N GLY A 361 -26.05 12.95 -7.27
CA GLY A 361 -25.40 14.06 -6.58
C GLY A 361 -24.16 13.67 -5.77
N VAL A 362 -23.66 12.44 -5.90
CA VAL A 362 -22.36 12.05 -5.32
C VAL A 362 -21.25 12.67 -6.17
N SER A 363 -20.33 13.40 -5.57
CA SER A 363 -19.14 13.91 -6.26
C SER A 363 -18.10 12.78 -6.41
N VAL A 364 -18.11 12.08 -7.54
CA VAL A 364 -17.16 11.00 -7.82
C VAL A 364 -15.90 11.57 -8.47
N SER A 365 -14.72 11.13 -8.00
CA SER A 365 -13.41 11.55 -8.54
C SER A 365 -12.42 10.39 -8.53
N ILE A 366 -11.59 10.30 -9.58
CA ILE A 366 -10.56 9.28 -9.73
C ILE A 366 -9.20 9.98 -9.87
N LYS A 367 -8.23 9.61 -9.05
CA LYS A 367 -6.82 9.96 -9.25
C LYS A 367 -6.05 8.68 -9.56
N ALA A 368 -5.50 8.59 -10.75
CA ALA A 368 -4.67 7.47 -11.19
C ALA A 368 -3.21 7.92 -11.36
N CYS A 369 -2.29 6.96 -11.29
CA CYS A 369 -0.86 7.23 -11.46
C CYS A 369 -0.29 6.45 -12.64
N SER A 370 0.71 7.01 -13.30
CA SER A 370 1.34 6.45 -14.49
C SER A 370 2.85 6.67 -14.50
N GLY A 371 3.52 6.15 -15.52
CA GLY A 371 4.94 6.41 -15.76
C GLY A 371 5.88 5.57 -14.90
N VAL A 372 5.39 4.52 -14.25
CA VAL A 372 6.14 3.53 -13.47
C VAL A 372 5.96 2.15 -14.10
N PRO A 373 7.01 1.32 -14.19
CA PRO A 373 6.87 -0.05 -14.67
C PRO A 373 6.14 -0.90 -13.63
N LEU A 374 5.30 -1.83 -14.08
CA LEU A 374 4.66 -2.79 -13.18
C LEU A 374 5.69 -3.71 -12.52
N ALA A 375 5.50 -4.02 -11.24
CA ALA A 375 6.42 -4.88 -10.49
C ALA A 375 6.56 -6.29 -11.05
N SER A 376 5.53 -6.85 -11.70
CA SER A 376 5.60 -8.15 -12.38
C SER A 376 6.29 -8.11 -13.76
N GLY A 377 6.93 -7.00 -14.10
CA GLY A 377 7.78 -6.91 -15.30
C GLY A 377 7.03 -6.85 -16.64
N THR A 378 5.72 -6.61 -16.64
CA THR A 378 4.99 -6.34 -17.88
C THR A 378 5.40 -4.98 -18.47
N VAL A 379 5.22 -4.84 -19.79
CA VAL A 379 5.52 -3.59 -20.50
C VAL A 379 4.41 -2.53 -20.36
N ASP A 380 3.42 -2.77 -19.53
CA ASP A 380 2.29 -1.87 -19.36
C ASP A 380 2.67 -0.62 -18.56
N ASN A 381 2.03 0.48 -18.88
CA ASN A 381 2.11 1.71 -18.10
C ASN A 381 1.27 1.55 -16.82
N SER A 382 1.87 1.86 -15.69
CA SER A 382 1.28 1.60 -14.36
C SER A 382 1.78 2.59 -13.31
N ASP A 383 1.32 2.43 -12.09
CA ASP A 383 1.86 3.05 -10.88
C ASP A 383 2.80 2.11 -10.08
N GLY A 384 3.23 1.01 -10.70
CA GLY A 384 4.04 -0.04 -10.10
C GLY A 384 3.23 -1.25 -9.61
N ILE A 385 1.98 -1.07 -9.22
CA ILE A 385 1.09 -2.12 -8.70
C ILE A 385 -0.12 -2.34 -9.61
N VAL A 386 -0.74 -1.28 -10.09
CA VAL A 386 -1.96 -1.34 -10.91
C VAL A 386 -1.70 -0.75 -12.29
N ASN A 387 -2.05 -1.51 -13.32
CA ASN A 387 -2.00 -1.03 -14.70
C ASN A 387 -3.02 0.10 -14.90
N MET A 388 -2.65 1.16 -15.60
CA MET A 388 -3.52 2.30 -15.89
C MET A 388 -4.87 1.89 -16.50
N ARG A 389 -4.86 0.90 -17.40
CA ARG A 389 -6.09 0.40 -18.05
C ARG A 389 -7.07 -0.22 -17.07
N TYR A 390 -6.60 -0.79 -15.96
CA TYR A 390 -7.45 -1.38 -14.92
C TYR A 390 -7.74 -0.41 -13.78
N SER A 391 -6.86 0.57 -13.57
CA SER A 391 -7.07 1.62 -12.59
C SER A 391 -8.17 2.59 -13.00
N CYS A 392 -8.09 3.14 -14.21
CA CYS A 392 -9.01 4.18 -14.67
C CYS A 392 -9.62 3.94 -16.06
N GLY A 393 -9.37 2.80 -16.71
CA GLY A 393 -9.90 2.46 -18.03
C GLY A 393 -9.16 3.11 -19.21
N ALA A 394 -8.01 3.73 -18.97
CA ALA A 394 -7.26 4.43 -20.00
C ALA A 394 -6.55 3.47 -20.98
N VAL A 395 -6.52 3.82 -22.25
CA VAL A 395 -5.59 3.21 -23.21
C VAL A 395 -4.21 3.85 -23.01
N CYS A 396 -3.19 3.00 -22.94
CA CYS A 396 -1.81 3.46 -22.72
C CYS A 396 -0.87 2.94 -23.79
N ALA A 397 0.14 3.75 -24.13
CA ALA A 397 1.32 3.25 -24.82
C ALA A 397 2.10 2.32 -23.86
N PRO A 398 2.80 1.29 -24.37
CA PRO A 398 3.67 0.47 -23.54
C PRO A 398 4.66 1.33 -22.75
N PHE A 399 5.04 0.88 -21.54
CA PHE A 399 6.00 1.61 -20.71
C PHE A 399 7.28 1.95 -21.48
N GLY A 400 7.71 3.20 -21.37
CA GLY A 400 8.88 3.71 -22.10
C GLY A 400 8.65 3.97 -23.61
N LYS A 401 7.41 3.84 -24.10
CA LYS A 401 6.99 4.19 -25.45
C LYS A 401 5.96 5.31 -25.44
N THR A 402 5.73 5.90 -26.60
CA THR A 402 4.71 6.93 -26.82
C THR A 402 3.79 6.52 -27.96
N PHE A 403 2.58 7.06 -28.00
CA PHE A 403 1.72 6.92 -29.17
C PHE A 403 2.38 7.52 -30.41
N PRO A 404 2.18 6.93 -31.59
CA PRO A 404 2.61 7.51 -32.88
C PRO A 404 2.15 8.96 -33.03
N ALA A 405 2.87 9.74 -33.83
CA ALA A 405 2.56 11.17 -34.02
C ALA A 405 1.17 11.41 -34.62
N ASP A 406 0.67 10.47 -35.42
CA ASP A 406 -0.64 10.47 -36.06
C ASP A 406 -1.74 9.81 -35.26
N TYR A 407 -1.44 9.34 -34.03
CA TYR A 407 -2.45 8.76 -33.15
C TYR A 407 -3.50 9.78 -32.77
N ASN A 408 -4.76 9.41 -32.94
CA ASN A 408 -5.92 10.14 -32.48
C ASN A 408 -6.52 9.42 -31.26
N GLN A 409 -7.07 10.18 -30.31
CA GLN A 409 -7.74 9.57 -29.16
C GLN A 409 -8.85 8.60 -29.60
N ALA A 410 -8.99 7.51 -28.86
CA ALA A 410 -9.86 6.39 -29.21
C ALA A 410 -11.35 6.78 -29.22
N VAL A 411 -11.77 7.67 -28.32
CA VAL A 411 -13.15 8.15 -28.20
C VAL A 411 -13.22 9.66 -28.34
N LYS A 412 -14.16 10.16 -29.16
CA LYS A 412 -14.41 11.61 -29.31
C LYS A 412 -15.20 12.13 -28.10
N THR A 413 -14.54 12.80 -27.18
CA THR A 413 -15.16 13.39 -25.97
C THR A 413 -15.42 14.89 -26.09
N GLY A 414 -14.98 15.54 -27.17
CA GLY A 414 -15.01 17.00 -27.31
C GLY A 414 -13.89 17.72 -26.56
N LYS A 415 -13.04 16.99 -25.84
CA LYS A 415 -11.83 17.46 -25.14
C LYS A 415 -10.62 16.66 -25.60
N ASN A 416 -9.43 17.22 -25.44
CA ASN A 416 -8.19 16.46 -25.65
C ASN A 416 -7.89 15.66 -24.38
N ASN A 417 -7.98 14.35 -24.47
CA ASN A 417 -7.72 13.41 -23.38
C ASN A 417 -6.40 12.62 -23.57
N ILE A 418 -5.55 13.04 -24.49
CA ILE A 418 -4.20 12.47 -24.66
C ILE A 418 -3.24 13.24 -23.76
N SER A 419 -2.46 12.53 -22.94
CA SER A 419 -1.44 13.13 -22.08
C SER A 419 -0.39 13.91 -22.90
N PRO A 420 0.19 15.00 -22.37
CA PRO A 420 1.18 15.80 -23.09
C PRO A 420 2.42 15.02 -23.55
N ASP A 421 2.81 13.99 -22.80
CA ASP A 421 3.91 13.07 -23.13
C ASP A 421 3.50 11.95 -24.09
N ARG A 422 2.22 11.91 -24.50
CA ARG A 422 1.64 10.95 -25.44
C ARG A 422 1.78 9.49 -24.97
N THR A 423 1.63 9.24 -23.68
CA THR A 423 1.69 7.89 -23.09
C THR A 423 0.32 7.37 -22.67
N VAL A 424 -0.64 8.26 -22.38
CA VAL A 424 -1.98 7.93 -21.88
C VAL A 424 -3.05 8.59 -22.76
N ASP A 425 -4.05 7.82 -23.15
CA ASP A 425 -5.31 8.29 -23.74
C ASP A 425 -6.45 8.00 -22.76
N LEU A 426 -6.89 9.02 -22.08
CA LEU A 426 -7.94 8.93 -21.07
C LEU A 426 -9.36 9.02 -21.68
N SER A 427 -9.50 9.16 -22.99
CA SER A 427 -10.82 9.22 -23.65
C SER A 427 -11.64 7.94 -23.45
N THR A 428 -10.98 6.82 -23.17
CA THR A 428 -11.59 5.51 -22.86
C THR A 428 -11.83 5.30 -21.38
N GLY A 429 -11.41 6.25 -20.54
CA GLY A 429 -11.49 6.14 -19.08
C GLY A 429 -12.91 5.93 -18.56
N TYR A 430 -13.04 5.36 -17.36
CA TYR A 430 -14.34 5.11 -16.73
C TYR A 430 -15.15 6.40 -16.50
N MET A 431 -14.47 7.50 -16.18
CA MET A 431 -15.02 8.86 -16.04
C MET A 431 -13.97 9.90 -16.46
N PRO A 432 -13.73 10.12 -17.77
CA PRO A 432 -12.63 10.99 -18.23
C PRO A 432 -12.64 12.39 -17.63
N GLU A 433 -13.82 13.01 -17.50
CA GLU A 433 -13.98 14.37 -16.97
C GLU A 433 -13.78 14.47 -15.44
N ARG A 434 -13.76 13.34 -14.74
CA ARG A 434 -13.55 13.24 -13.28
C ARG A 434 -12.29 12.45 -12.92
N THR A 435 -11.40 12.26 -13.90
CA THR A 435 -10.15 11.52 -13.71
C THR A 435 -8.94 12.42 -13.89
N TRP A 436 -8.05 12.42 -12.91
CA TRP A 436 -6.74 13.05 -12.92
C TRP A 436 -5.67 11.98 -13.01
N VAL A 437 -4.65 12.24 -13.84
CA VAL A 437 -3.52 11.33 -14.01
C VAL A 437 -2.24 12.04 -13.58
N VAL A 438 -1.52 11.42 -12.63
CA VAL A 438 -0.22 11.91 -12.17
C VAL A 438 0.87 11.02 -12.76
N ASN A 439 1.69 11.58 -13.64
CA ASN A 439 2.78 10.87 -14.31
C ASN A 439 3.99 10.73 -13.39
N ARG A 440 4.70 9.60 -13.49
CA ARG A 440 5.89 9.26 -12.69
C ARG A 440 5.62 9.29 -11.18
N HIS A 441 4.47 8.74 -10.81
CA HIS A 441 4.02 8.66 -9.44
C HIS A 441 3.70 7.21 -9.08
N TYR A 442 4.26 6.73 -7.97
CA TYR A 442 4.02 5.37 -7.48
C TYR A 442 2.67 5.25 -6.80
N HIS A 443 2.25 4.02 -6.62
CA HIS A 443 1.03 3.66 -5.94
C HIS A 443 1.01 4.20 -4.50
N GLY A 444 0.06 5.08 -4.20
CA GLY A 444 -0.19 5.53 -2.83
C GLY A 444 0.74 6.56 -2.22
N GLN A 445 1.56 7.25 -2.99
CA GLN A 445 2.54 8.24 -2.47
C GLN A 445 2.02 9.69 -2.52
N ALA A 446 0.76 9.92 -2.17
CA ALA A 446 0.14 11.25 -2.30
C ALA A 446 0.84 12.32 -1.44
N GLU A 447 1.26 11.99 -0.23
CA GLU A 447 1.90 12.93 0.71
C GLU A 447 3.20 13.53 0.17
N TRP A 448 3.87 12.85 -0.76
CA TRP A 448 5.16 13.28 -1.29
C TRP A 448 5.04 14.27 -2.45
N ASP A 449 3.83 14.49 -2.93
CA ASP A 449 3.53 15.49 -3.96
C ASP A 449 2.49 16.48 -3.42
N PRO A 450 2.93 17.67 -2.95
CA PRO A 450 2.04 18.65 -2.33
C PRO A 450 0.85 19.06 -3.21
N ARG A 451 1.03 19.08 -4.53
CA ARG A 451 -0.06 19.42 -5.45
C ARG A 451 -1.09 18.28 -5.54
N THR A 452 -0.61 17.04 -5.63
CA THR A 452 -1.49 15.86 -5.61
C THR A 452 -2.22 15.75 -4.28
N TYR A 453 -1.51 16.01 -3.18
CA TYR A 453 -2.10 16.04 -1.85
C TYR A 453 -3.20 17.09 -1.74
N SER A 454 -2.93 18.33 -2.17
CA SER A 454 -3.93 19.41 -2.16
C SER A 454 -5.14 19.10 -3.06
N LEU A 455 -4.91 18.47 -4.23
CA LEU A 455 -6.00 18.01 -5.09
C LEU A 455 -6.91 17.03 -4.34
N LEU A 456 -6.35 16.02 -3.67
CA LEU A 456 -7.13 15.01 -2.94
C LEU A 456 -7.92 15.65 -1.78
N MET A 457 -7.31 16.58 -1.04
CA MET A 457 -7.99 17.32 0.02
C MET A 457 -9.16 18.15 -0.54
N ASP A 458 -8.94 18.88 -1.63
CA ASP A 458 -10.00 19.67 -2.27
C ASP A 458 -11.15 18.81 -2.80
N LEU A 459 -10.84 17.66 -3.44
CA LEU A 459 -11.85 16.71 -3.91
C LEU A 459 -12.66 16.10 -2.78
N LEU A 460 -12.05 15.91 -1.62
CA LEU A 460 -12.66 15.27 -0.45
C LEU A 460 -13.49 16.24 0.39
N LEU A 461 -13.03 17.48 0.53
CA LEU A 461 -13.57 18.42 1.50
C LEU A 461 -14.34 19.61 0.89
N THR A 462 -14.17 19.89 -0.42
CA THR A 462 -14.72 21.11 -1.04
C THR A 462 -15.51 20.84 -2.31
N ASP A 463 -16.28 21.83 -2.78
CA ASP A 463 -16.96 21.85 -4.08
C ASP A 463 -16.20 22.65 -5.15
N ASN A 464 -14.94 23.00 -4.89
CA ASN A 464 -14.17 23.89 -5.74
C ASN A 464 -13.84 23.26 -7.10
N ILE A 465 -13.68 21.93 -7.14
CA ILE A 465 -13.25 21.20 -8.34
C ILE A 465 -14.43 20.46 -8.96
N LYS A 466 -14.91 20.96 -10.08
CA LYS A 466 -16.07 20.39 -10.79
C LYS A 466 -15.69 19.32 -11.80
N ASP A 467 -14.58 19.49 -12.49
CA ASP A 467 -14.07 18.55 -13.50
C ASP A 467 -12.55 18.71 -13.67
N ALA A 468 -11.94 17.78 -14.39
CA ALA A 468 -10.50 17.73 -14.63
C ALA A 468 -10.02 18.72 -15.72
N TYR A 469 -10.90 19.51 -16.31
CA TYR A 469 -10.57 20.42 -17.41
C TYR A 469 -10.58 21.88 -17.01
N SER A 470 -11.26 22.23 -15.92
CA SER A 470 -11.58 23.62 -15.59
C SER A 470 -10.63 24.24 -14.54
N HIS A 471 -9.85 23.44 -13.81
CA HIS A 471 -9.00 23.95 -12.74
C HIS A 471 -7.54 24.09 -13.21
N ILE A 472 -7.00 25.31 -13.16
CA ILE A 472 -5.66 25.60 -13.67
C ILE A 472 -4.54 24.96 -12.84
N GLU A 473 -4.72 24.85 -11.52
CA GLU A 473 -3.74 24.27 -10.60
C GLU A 473 -3.74 22.75 -10.67
N TYR A 474 -4.88 22.15 -11.01
CA TYR A 474 -5.07 20.71 -11.11
C TYR A 474 -5.52 20.31 -12.52
N PRO A 475 -4.64 20.43 -13.53
CA PRO A 475 -4.97 19.97 -14.88
C PRO A 475 -5.11 18.44 -14.89
N GLN A 476 -5.87 17.92 -15.84
CA GLN A 476 -6.15 16.48 -15.99
C GLN A 476 -4.89 15.61 -15.97
N PHE A 477 -3.80 16.09 -16.57
CA PHE A 477 -2.50 15.41 -16.59
C PHE A 477 -1.49 16.26 -15.84
N MET A 478 -0.93 15.69 -14.79
CA MET A 478 0.08 16.32 -13.95
C MET A 478 1.37 15.50 -13.97
N GLU A 479 2.50 16.19 -13.88
CA GLU A 479 3.77 15.54 -13.54
C GLU A 479 3.91 15.53 -12.03
N SER A 480 4.34 14.41 -11.46
CA SER A 480 4.69 14.36 -10.04
C SER A 480 5.76 15.40 -9.73
N LEU A 481 5.50 16.20 -8.73
CA LEU A 481 6.48 17.18 -8.21
C LEU A 481 7.48 16.49 -7.28
N SER A 482 7.08 15.40 -6.65
CA SER A 482 7.98 14.55 -5.90
C SER A 482 8.52 13.48 -6.84
N PRO A 483 9.83 13.45 -7.12
CA PRO A 483 10.40 12.32 -7.81
C PRO A 483 10.27 11.12 -6.88
N THR A 484 9.46 10.18 -7.28
CA THR A 484 9.31 8.91 -6.61
C THR A 484 10.69 8.30 -6.41
N SER A 485 11.06 8.10 -5.16
CA SER A 485 12.30 7.42 -4.77
C SER A 485 13.61 7.96 -5.38
N ASP A 486 13.70 9.23 -5.80
CA ASP A 486 14.98 9.77 -6.27
C ASP A 486 16.01 9.92 -5.13
N VAL A 487 15.58 9.94 -3.88
CA VAL A 487 16.46 10.05 -2.72
C VAL A 487 16.05 9.09 -1.63
N VAL A 488 16.96 8.23 -1.23
CA VAL A 488 16.84 7.39 -0.03
C VAL A 488 17.80 7.89 1.03
N VAL A 489 17.33 7.97 2.25
CA VAL A 489 18.15 8.27 3.43
C VAL A 489 18.20 7.04 4.32
N LEU A 490 19.39 6.52 4.53
CA LEU A 490 19.62 5.32 5.33
C LEU A 490 20.51 5.67 6.53
N PHE A 491 20.11 5.26 7.73
CA PHE A 491 20.99 5.34 8.89
C PHE A 491 22.06 4.25 8.80
N LYS A 492 23.32 4.64 8.86
CA LYS A 492 24.44 3.72 8.83
C LYS A 492 24.83 3.30 10.24
N SER A 493 24.65 2.01 10.55
CA SER A 493 25.13 1.45 11.82
C SER A 493 26.66 1.36 11.83
N THR A 494 27.28 1.85 12.91
CA THR A 494 28.74 1.80 13.09
C THR A 494 29.23 0.51 13.73
N ASN A 495 28.31 -0.38 14.18
CA ASN A 495 28.71 -1.62 14.83
C ASN A 495 29.05 -2.71 13.81
N SER A 496 30.37 -2.82 13.52
CA SER A 496 30.97 -3.93 12.77
C SER A 496 31.29 -5.16 13.65
N SER A 497 30.73 -5.29 14.86
CA SER A 497 31.02 -6.43 15.72
C SER A 497 30.30 -7.69 15.24
N PHE A 498 31.09 -8.74 15.06
CA PHE A 498 30.69 -10.06 14.52
C PHE A 498 29.72 -10.86 15.42
N LEU A 499 29.45 -10.40 16.64
CA LEU A 499 28.52 -11.03 17.56
C LEU A 499 27.49 -10.00 18.02
N PRO A 500 26.18 -10.19 17.73
CA PRO A 500 25.15 -9.38 18.32
C PRO A 500 25.02 -9.78 19.78
N THR A 501 25.68 -9.05 20.66
CA THR A 501 25.29 -9.05 22.06
C THR A 501 23.88 -8.48 22.12
N LEU A 502 22.93 -9.25 22.61
CA LEU A 502 21.53 -8.92 22.89
C LEU A 502 21.38 -7.80 23.94
N SER A 503 22.18 -6.76 23.89
CA SER A 503 22.09 -5.63 24.78
C SER A 503 21.39 -4.44 24.12
N LYS A 504 20.58 -3.74 24.90
CA LYS A 504 19.77 -2.56 24.58
C LYS A 504 20.52 -1.35 23.94
N HIS A 505 21.73 -1.53 23.45
CA HIS A 505 22.58 -0.49 22.84
C HIS A 505 23.03 -0.83 21.42
N LEU A 506 22.19 -1.54 20.68
CA LEU A 506 22.56 -2.14 19.39
C LEU A 506 22.80 -1.16 18.24
N PHE A 507 22.46 0.11 18.36
CA PHE A 507 22.58 1.06 17.27
C PHE A 507 23.25 2.37 17.71
N SER A 508 24.57 2.43 17.68
CA SER A 508 25.22 3.72 17.56
C SER A 508 25.34 4.04 16.07
N CYS A 509 24.47 4.90 15.58
CA CYS A 509 24.54 5.45 14.25
C CYS A 509 25.10 6.86 14.34
N ASN A 510 26.08 7.21 13.50
CA ASN A 510 26.70 8.53 13.48
C ASN A 510 26.70 9.16 12.08
N SER A 511 26.09 8.51 11.12
CA SER A 511 25.94 9.00 9.76
C SER A 511 24.67 8.49 9.11
N VAL A 512 24.19 9.25 8.14
CA VAL A 512 23.18 8.81 7.17
C VAL A 512 23.83 8.65 5.81
N MET A 513 23.41 7.64 5.07
CA MET A 513 23.71 7.52 3.65
C MET A 513 22.57 8.13 2.87
N VAL A 514 22.84 9.09 2.02
CA VAL A 514 21.87 9.65 1.08
C VAL A 514 22.22 9.14 -0.30
N LYS A 515 21.31 8.44 -0.95
CA LYS A 515 21.50 7.87 -2.29
C LYS A 515 20.54 8.51 -3.27
N ASN A 516 21.05 8.88 -4.43
CA ASN A 516 20.26 9.29 -5.59
C ASN A 516 19.80 8.02 -6.33
N LEU A 517 18.52 7.73 -6.31
CA LEU A 517 17.93 6.57 -7.00
C LEU A 517 17.51 6.88 -8.43
N SER A 518 17.60 8.13 -8.86
CA SER A 518 17.34 8.49 -10.26
C SER A 518 18.30 7.76 -11.20
N LYS A 519 17.80 7.27 -12.32
CA LYS A 519 18.62 6.63 -13.37
C LYS A 519 19.21 7.64 -14.36
N LYS A 520 18.79 8.92 -14.29
CA LYS A 520 19.15 9.92 -15.31
C LYS A 520 19.58 11.26 -14.72
N ASP A 521 19.00 11.64 -13.59
CA ASP A 521 19.08 13.00 -13.11
C ASP A 521 20.04 13.12 -11.93
N LYS A 522 20.76 14.21 -11.90
CA LYS A 522 21.56 14.62 -10.73
C LYS A 522 20.61 15.20 -9.68
N ILE A 523 20.97 15.06 -8.42
CA ILE A 523 20.32 15.76 -7.32
C ILE A 523 21.32 16.65 -6.60
N LYS A 524 20.86 17.81 -6.15
CA LYS A 524 21.63 18.74 -5.33
C LYS A 524 20.96 18.87 -3.97
N ILE A 525 21.60 18.31 -2.95
CA ILE A 525 21.14 18.39 -1.56
C ILE A 525 21.61 19.72 -0.99
N SER A 526 20.67 20.53 -0.51
CA SER A 526 20.95 21.85 0.05
C SER A 526 21.01 21.86 1.57
N SER A 527 20.20 21.00 2.24
CA SER A 527 20.23 20.87 3.69
C SER A 527 19.66 19.53 4.15
N ILE A 528 20.07 19.12 5.34
CA ILE A 528 19.46 18.03 6.10
C ILE A 528 19.21 18.58 7.51
N THR A 529 17.99 18.47 7.97
CA THR A 529 17.57 19.00 9.28
C THR A 529 16.81 17.95 10.08
N SER A 530 16.96 17.98 11.38
CA SER A 530 16.20 17.21 12.36
C SER A 530 15.18 18.15 13.00
N GLU A 531 13.90 17.82 12.98
CA GLU A 531 12.83 18.69 13.45
C GLU A 531 12.96 19.00 14.95
N ASN A 532 13.27 17.99 15.74
CA ASN A 532 13.46 18.15 17.18
C ASN A 532 14.88 18.61 17.56
N GLY A 533 15.75 18.85 16.58
CA GLY A 533 17.14 19.29 16.83
C GLY A 533 18.02 18.24 17.55
N THR A 534 17.59 16.99 17.60
CA THR A 534 18.32 15.90 18.26
C THR A 534 19.55 15.47 17.47
N LEU A 535 19.50 15.64 16.15
CA LEU A 535 20.60 15.36 15.23
C LEU A 535 21.05 16.65 14.52
N ASN A 536 22.34 16.90 14.52
CA ASN A 536 22.93 18.03 13.81
C ASN A 536 23.77 17.52 12.64
N PHE A 537 23.32 17.83 11.44
CA PHE A 537 23.99 17.48 10.18
C PHE A 537 24.89 18.62 9.74
N ALA A 538 26.16 18.34 9.56
CA ALA A 538 27.14 19.32 9.07
C ALA A 538 27.26 19.17 7.55
N LEU A 539 26.54 20.00 6.79
CA LEU A 539 26.75 20.15 5.35
C LEU A 539 27.50 21.45 5.10
N PRO A 540 28.82 21.40 4.91
CA PRO A 540 29.62 22.62 4.70
C PRO A 540 29.29 23.32 3.36
N TYR A 541 28.71 22.60 2.40
CA TYR A 541 28.21 23.09 1.11
C TYR A 541 27.21 22.10 0.50
N PRO A 542 26.45 22.53 -0.51
CA PRO A 542 25.52 21.62 -1.19
C PRO A 542 26.24 20.41 -1.80
N ILE A 543 25.67 19.24 -1.60
CA ILE A 543 26.19 17.99 -2.17
C ILE A 543 25.44 17.73 -3.47
N VAL A 544 26.19 17.44 -4.55
CA VAL A 544 25.62 17.00 -5.83
C VAL A 544 25.89 15.51 -5.97
N LEU A 545 24.85 14.72 -6.19
CA LEU A 545 24.93 13.30 -6.46
C LEU A 545 24.52 13.02 -7.92
N GLU A 546 25.39 12.35 -8.64
CA GLU A 546 25.07 11.80 -9.96
C GLU A 546 23.98 10.72 -9.85
N ALA A 547 23.40 10.30 -10.98
CA ALA A 547 22.44 9.19 -11.01
C ALA A 547 23.06 7.93 -10.40
N GLY A 548 22.38 7.35 -9.40
CA GLY A 548 22.82 6.16 -8.67
C GLY A 548 23.92 6.38 -7.62
N GLU A 549 24.46 7.61 -7.49
CA GLU A 549 25.52 7.94 -6.54
C GLU A 549 24.99 8.08 -5.12
N SER A 550 25.85 7.80 -4.13
CA SER A 550 25.56 7.92 -2.71
C SER A 550 26.60 8.78 -2.00
N ALA A 551 26.17 9.54 -1.00
CA ALA A 551 27.05 10.24 -0.08
C ALA A 551 26.75 9.85 1.37
N GLU A 552 27.80 9.65 2.15
CA GLU A 552 27.71 9.48 3.60
C GLU A 552 27.81 10.83 4.28
N ILE A 553 26.83 11.18 5.12
CA ILE A 553 26.71 12.45 5.79
C ILE A 553 26.72 12.20 7.30
N ALA A 554 27.78 12.65 7.95
CA ALA A 554 27.93 12.55 9.39
C ALA A 554 26.98 13.50 10.13
N PHE A 555 26.51 13.07 11.29
CA PHE A 555 25.78 13.92 12.21
C PHE A 555 26.34 13.82 13.62
N THR A 556 26.08 14.84 14.43
CA THR A 556 26.31 14.84 15.87
C THR A 556 24.98 14.81 16.61
N GLY A 557 24.98 14.26 17.82
CA GLY A 557 23.76 14.05 18.58
C GLY A 557 23.54 12.57 18.88
N LYS A 558 22.47 12.26 19.55
CA LYS A 558 22.09 10.87 19.82
C LYS A 558 20.81 10.58 19.07
N VAL A 559 20.81 9.49 18.30
CA VAL A 559 19.56 8.89 17.83
C VAL A 559 18.74 8.56 19.08
N PRO A 560 17.52 9.09 19.21
CA PRO A 560 16.72 8.90 20.40
C PRO A 560 16.51 7.42 20.70
N ALA A 561 16.54 7.04 21.98
CA ALA A 561 16.16 5.70 22.40
C ALA A 561 14.63 5.58 22.30
N THR A 562 14.20 4.52 21.74
CA THR A 562 12.91 3.80 21.63
C THR A 562 11.55 4.50 21.88
N GLU A 563 11.44 5.76 22.24
CA GLU A 563 10.14 6.40 22.52
C GLU A 563 10.04 7.86 22.05
N SER A 564 11.03 8.36 21.35
CA SER A 564 11.01 9.72 20.83
C SER A 564 11.00 9.73 19.31
N TYR A 565 10.07 10.49 18.78
CA TYR A 565 9.91 10.76 17.37
C TYR A 565 10.81 11.95 16.96
N ASP A 566 11.50 11.81 15.85
CA ASP A 566 12.15 12.93 15.19
C ASP A 566 12.00 12.81 13.67
N LYS A 567 11.85 13.92 13.00
CA LYS A 567 11.62 14.00 11.57
C LYS A 567 12.84 14.57 10.89
N ILE A 568 13.47 13.79 10.01
CA ILE A 568 14.60 14.26 9.21
C ILE A 568 14.09 14.75 7.86
N THR A 569 14.37 16.00 7.58
CA THR A 569 14.04 16.64 6.32
C THR A 569 15.29 16.81 5.48
N VAL A 570 15.31 16.25 4.28
CA VAL A 570 16.34 16.46 3.27
C VAL A 570 15.77 17.40 2.21
N ALA A 571 16.29 18.62 2.15
CA ALA A 571 15.97 19.55 1.08
C ALA A 571 16.93 19.30 -0.09
N TYR A 572 16.39 18.96 -1.24
CA TYR A 572 17.18 18.74 -2.45
C TYR A 572 16.51 19.29 -3.69
N LYS A 573 17.31 19.50 -4.73
CA LYS A 573 16.82 19.86 -6.06
C LYS A 573 17.22 18.80 -7.06
N ARG A 574 16.30 18.45 -7.93
CA ARG A 574 16.57 17.59 -9.07
C ARG A 574 17.08 18.43 -10.22
N MET A 575 18.18 18.01 -10.81
CA MET A 575 18.82 18.66 -11.94
C MET A 575 18.60 17.81 -13.19
N THR A 576 17.52 18.07 -13.91
CA THR A 576 17.24 17.41 -15.20
C THR A 576 18.03 18.08 -16.28
N VAL A 577 18.91 17.32 -16.95
CA VAL A 577 19.56 17.78 -18.19
C VAL A 577 18.60 17.52 -19.35
N THR A 578 17.70 18.45 -19.62
CA THR A 578 17.00 18.45 -20.90
C THR A 578 17.89 19.15 -21.91
N GLY A 579 18.30 18.43 -22.97
CA GLY A 579 19.17 18.99 -23.98
C GLY A 579 18.60 20.29 -24.54
N LYS A 580 19.34 21.27 -24.45
CA LYS A 580 19.53 22.61 -24.93
C LYS A 580 19.45 23.73 -23.93
N ASP A 581 18.63 23.79 -22.89
CA ASP A 581 18.63 25.03 -22.10
C ASP A 581 17.96 25.02 -20.74
N ALA A 582 17.79 24.00 -20.01
CA ALA A 582 17.26 24.26 -18.67
C ALA A 582 17.53 23.14 -17.69
N THR A 583 18.40 23.45 -16.77
CA THR A 583 18.33 22.93 -15.42
C THR A 583 17.01 23.40 -14.82
N ARG A 584 15.96 22.58 -14.88
CA ARG A 584 14.74 22.86 -14.13
C ARG A 584 15.01 22.48 -12.69
N ASP A 585 15.17 23.49 -11.85
CA ASP A 585 15.30 23.34 -10.42
C ASP A 585 13.95 23.00 -9.81
N PHE A 586 13.72 21.75 -9.47
CA PHE A 586 12.62 21.36 -8.59
C PHE A 586 13.15 21.31 -7.16
N GLY A 587 12.59 22.12 -6.26
CA GLY A 587 12.92 22.07 -4.84
C GLY A 587 11.98 21.12 -4.13
N PHE A 588 12.51 20.05 -3.53
CA PHE A 588 11.73 19.10 -2.76
C PHE A 588 12.27 18.95 -1.35
N THR A 589 11.37 18.68 -0.42
CA THR A 589 11.69 18.31 0.94
C THR A 589 11.26 16.86 1.14
N VAL A 590 12.23 15.97 1.29
CA VAL A 590 11.94 14.59 1.72
C VAL A 590 11.96 14.59 3.23
N THR A 591 10.84 14.23 3.80
CA THR A 591 10.68 14.13 5.23
C THR A 591 10.72 12.66 5.63
N ARG A 592 11.65 12.31 6.52
CA ARG A 592 11.74 10.98 7.12
C ARG A 592 11.43 11.08 8.59
N SER A 593 10.40 10.35 8.99
CA SER A 593 10.11 10.13 10.41
C SER A 593 10.85 8.90 10.88
N TYR A 594 11.51 8.98 12.03
CA TYR A 594 11.94 7.78 12.73
C TYR A 594 11.38 7.83 14.15
N SER A 595 10.64 6.82 14.50
CA SER A 595 10.34 6.52 15.90
C SER A 595 11.21 5.33 16.27
N GLY A 596 11.76 5.33 17.47
CA GLY A 596 12.70 4.29 17.90
C GLY A 596 12.15 2.87 17.91
N VAL A 597 10.90 2.63 17.48
CA VAL A 597 10.22 1.33 17.53
C VAL A 597 9.71 0.87 16.17
N THR A 598 9.44 1.74 15.21
CA THR A 598 8.68 1.36 14.00
C THR A 598 9.51 1.07 12.77
N LYS A 599 10.81 1.40 12.75
CA LYS A 599 11.68 1.15 11.60
C LYS A 599 12.90 0.36 12.04
N ILE A 600 12.75 -0.95 12.04
CA ILE A 600 13.84 -1.88 12.35
C ILE A 600 14.57 -2.16 11.06
N ASP A 601 15.89 -1.97 11.05
CA ASP A 601 16.74 -2.58 10.06
C ASP A 601 16.63 -4.11 10.25
N LEU A 602 15.86 -4.76 9.38
CA LEU A 602 15.68 -6.21 9.38
C LEU A 602 16.96 -6.94 8.91
N THR A 603 18.00 -6.19 8.51
CA THR A 603 19.28 -6.77 8.10
C THR A 603 20.25 -6.74 9.28
N PRO A 604 20.30 -7.77 10.15
CA PRO A 604 21.28 -7.82 11.21
C PRO A 604 22.69 -7.70 10.63
N ALA A 605 23.57 -7.00 11.33
CA ALA A 605 24.96 -6.74 10.87
C ALA A 605 25.70 -8.03 10.45
N TYR A 606 25.37 -9.18 11.04
CA TYR A 606 25.94 -10.48 10.64
C TYR A 606 25.45 -10.96 9.27
N ILE A 607 24.20 -10.66 8.87
CA ILE A 607 23.70 -10.95 7.53
C ILE A 607 24.43 -10.10 6.51
N ILE A 608 24.58 -8.80 6.75
CA ILE A 608 25.37 -7.89 5.88
C ILE A 608 26.81 -8.37 5.77
N THR A 609 27.41 -8.79 6.90
CA THR A 609 28.81 -9.31 6.90
C THR A 609 28.90 -10.63 6.15
N ALA A 610 27.96 -11.55 6.33
CA ALA A 610 27.90 -12.82 5.60
C ALA A 610 27.72 -12.61 4.09
N ILE A 611 26.90 -11.64 3.71
CA ILE A 611 26.68 -11.22 2.34
C ILE A 611 27.97 -10.65 1.72
N ARG A 612 28.70 -9.78 2.43
CA ARG A 612 30.01 -9.26 1.99
C ARG A 612 31.05 -10.38 1.82
N ILE A 613 31.13 -11.30 2.78
CA ILE A 613 32.00 -12.48 2.70
C ILE A 613 31.64 -13.33 1.49
N ALA A 614 30.34 -13.54 1.23
CA ALA A 614 29.89 -14.31 0.07
C ALA A 614 30.23 -13.62 -1.25
N HIS A 615 30.12 -12.29 -1.30
CA HIS A 615 30.55 -11.48 -2.45
C HIS A 615 32.07 -11.63 -2.70
N ASP A 616 32.88 -11.50 -1.64
CA ASP A 616 34.34 -11.66 -1.74
C ASP A 616 34.72 -13.09 -2.20
N ILE A 617 34.02 -14.12 -1.70
CA ILE A 617 34.20 -15.51 -2.13
C ILE A 617 33.83 -15.68 -3.61
N ARG A 618 32.73 -15.09 -4.08
CA ARG A 618 32.34 -15.13 -5.50
C ARG A 618 33.41 -14.50 -6.38
N ASP A 619 33.94 -13.34 -5.99
CA ASP A 619 34.97 -12.65 -6.76
C ASP A 619 36.29 -13.42 -6.78
N ILE A 620 36.63 -14.09 -5.69
CA ILE A 620 37.77 -15.00 -5.62
C ILE A 620 37.56 -16.18 -6.56
N LEU A 621 36.36 -16.81 -6.54
CA LEU A 621 36.05 -17.96 -7.43
C LEU A 621 36.06 -17.53 -8.90
N ALA A 622 35.49 -16.36 -9.24
CA ALA A 622 35.53 -15.85 -10.60
C ALA A 622 36.97 -15.57 -11.09
N ARG A 623 37.86 -15.09 -10.21
CA ARG A 623 39.28 -14.92 -10.53
C ARG A 623 39.98 -16.25 -10.71
N ILE A 624 39.65 -17.27 -9.90
CA ILE A 624 40.15 -18.63 -10.03
C ILE A 624 39.71 -19.23 -11.35
N ASP A 625 38.45 -19.11 -11.73
CA ASP A 625 37.94 -19.62 -13.02
C ASP A 625 38.58 -18.90 -14.22
N ALA A 626 38.82 -17.57 -14.10
CA ALA A 626 39.56 -16.85 -15.13
C ALA A 626 41.01 -17.32 -15.26
N ILE A 627 41.66 -17.66 -14.16
CA ILE A 627 43.02 -18.22 -14.15
C ILE A 627 43.00 -19.63 -14.78
N PHE A 628 42.04 -20.50 -14.43
CA PHE A 628 41.93 -21.84 -15.04
C PHE A 628 41.61 -21.77 -16.54
N SER A 629 40.73 -20.82 -16.94
CA SER A 629 40.43 -20.60 -18.36
C SER A 629 41.65 -20.09 -19.13
N PHE A 630 42.46 -19.22 -18.52
CA PHE A 630 43.72 -18.78 -19.09
C PHE A 630 44.74 -19.90 -19.21
N ILE A 631 44.88 -20.75 -18.17
CA ILE A 631 45.81 -21.90 -18.19
C ILE A 631 45.37 -22.94 -19.23
N ASN A 632 44.06 -23.19 -19.37
CA ASN A 632 43.52 -24.11 -20.36
C ASN A 632 43.56 -23.56 -21.80
N GLY A 633 43.62 -22.21 -21.97
CA GLY A 633 43.81 -21.57 -23.28
C GLY A 633 45.25 -21.51 -23.76
N ILE A 634 46.22 -21.90 -22.91
CA ILE A 634 47.64 -22.00 -23.26
C ILE A 634 48.02 -23.41 -23.77
N LYS A 635 47.12 -24.39 -23.72
CA LYS A 635 47.24 -25.71 -24.35
C LYS A 635 46.60 -25.71 -25.74
#